data_b120e6d8f325e11d92affd48372a0009
#
_entry.id   b120e6d8f325e11d92affd48372a0009
#
_cell.length_a   1.000
_cell.length_b   1.000
_cell.length_c   1.000
_cell.angle_alpha   90.00
_cell.angle_beta   90.00
_cell.angle_gamma   90.00
#
_symmetry.space_group_name_H-M   'P 1'
#
loop_
_entity.id
_entity.type
_entity.pdbx_description
1 polymer ?
#
loop_
_entity_poly.entity_id
_entity_poly.type
_entity_poly.pdbx_seq_one_letter_code
_entity_poly.pdbx_strand_id
1 'polypeptide(L)'
;MATTKTPKKTRKADQYDDPDYNYQEYWQGREYEHAAEELAVKRLLRGRHFKEAVDVGGGYGRLSKFLTKFADKVTLAEPSQQQLDIAKIYLKDTPEVDQKLLQAADLKFKDGEVDLVLVVRVLHHLPDPSPEFNEIARVLAPGGTFLLEFANDAHFLNRIRYGLHGKRVPRVPVDIRSEANKDDIPFVNHHPKTVIKKLQEAGFEVEATLSGSNLRSPKLKRALGKKPLLAVEKLMQPLLAPIYFGPSVWLRLKKR
;
A
#
# COMPACT_ATOMS: atom_id res chain seq x y z
N MET A 1 6.97 34.36 34.68
CA MET A 1 6.80 32.92 34.43
C MET A 1 7.19 32.64 32.96
N ALA A 2 8.36 32.06 32.75
CA ALA A 2 8.86 31.76 31.42
C ALA A 2 8.31 30.41 30.96
N THR A 3 7.51 30.41 29.90
CA THR A 3 7.02 29.20 29.24
C THR A 3 8.16 28.56 28.44
N THR A 4 8.74 27.51 28.96
CA THR A 4 9.70 26.64 28.25
C THR A 4 8.99 25.94 27.12
N LYS A 5 9.19 26.43 25.88
CA LYS A 5 8.81 25.69 24.66
C LYS A 5 9.69 24.45 24.56
N THR A 6 9.10 23.28 24.70
CA THR A 6 9.73 22.00 24.37
C THR A 6 10.24 22.05 22.92
N PRO A 7 11.51 21.72 22.64
CA PRO A 7 12.02 21.74 21.27
C PRO A 7 11.25 20.69 20.47
N LYS A 8 10.64 21.11 19.35
CA LYS A 8 10.11 20.19 18.32
C LYS A 8 11.29 19.31 17.89
N LYS A 9 11.20 17.99 18.15
CA LYS A 9 12.10 17.01 17.54
C LYS A 9 12.04 17.24 16.02
N THR A 10 13.13 17.70 15.45
CA THR A 10 13.31 17.74 13.99
C THR A 10 13.17 16.31 13.50
N ARG A 11 12.12 16.04 12.70
CA ARG A 11 11.94 14.76 12.02
C ARG A 11 13.20 14.54 11.18
N LYS A 12 13.92 13.41 11.34
CA LYS A 12 14.97 13.00 10.41
C LYS A 12 14.34 13.00 9.01
N ALA A 13 15.07 13.48 8.01
CA ALA A 13 14.59 13.46 6.63
C ALA A 13 14.14 12.03 6.28
N ASP A 14 12.96 11.92 5.67
CA ASP A 14 12.44 10.65 5.18
C ASP A 14 13.40 10.13 4.10
N GLN A 15 13.66 8.81 4.05
CA GLN A 15 14.51 8.22 3.01
C GLN A 15 14.02 8.56 1.59
N TYR A 16 12.72 8.83 1.42
CA TYR A 16 12.13 9.23 0.13
C TYR A 16 12.40 10.69 -0.26
N ASP A 17 12.91 11.51 0.67
CA ASP A 17 13.41 12.87 0.45
C ASP A 17 14.95 12.94 0.49
N ASP A 18 15.64 11.80 0.57
CA ASP A 18 17.08 11.70 0.46
C ASP A 18 17.49 11.83 -1.01
N PRO A 19 18.29 12.85 -1.40
CA PRO A 19 18.72 13.06 -2.78
C PRO A 19 19.47 11.86 -3.40
N ASP A 20 20.12 11.06 -2.57
CA ASP A 20 20.87 9.88 -2.98
C ASP A 20 19.98 8.63 -3.13
N TYR A 21 18.71 8.70 -2.70
CA TYR A 21 17.76 7.59 -2.78
C TYR A 21 16.87 7.70 -4.03
N ASN A 22 17.06 6.79 -4.98
CA ASN A 22 16.23 6.72 -6.18
C ASN A 22 15.20 5.57 -6.08
N TYR A 23 13.95 5.92 -5.76
CA TYR A 23 12.88 4.93 -5.65
C TYR A 23 12.52 4.25 -6.99
N GLN A 24 12.80 4.88 -8.14
CA GLN A 24 12.60 4.22 -9.44
C GLN A 24 13.57 3.05 -9.64
N GLU A 25 14.80 3.14 -9.12
CA GLU A 25 15.78 2.04 -9.18
C GLU A 25 15.31 0.83 -8.38
N TYR A 26 14.58 1.02 -7.29
CA TYR A 26 13.97 -0.07 -6.54
C TYR A 26 13.07 -0.95 -7.43
N TRP A 27 12.46 -0.39 -8.48
CA TRP A 27 11.56 -1.12 -9.38
C TRP A 27 12.29 -1.80 -10.54
N GLN A 28 13.57 -1.57 -10.75
CA GLN A 28 14.38 -2.30 -11.74
C GLN A 28 14.45 -3.79 -11.34
N GLY A 29 14.13 -4.68 -12.29
CA GLY A 29 14.04 -6.13 -12.05
C GLY A 29 12.84 -6.58 -11.22
N ARG A 30 11.85 -5.68 -10.98
CA ARG A 30 10.59 -5.97 -10.26
C ARG A 30 9.35 -5.86 -11.15
N GLU A 31 9.52 -6.06 -12.45
CA GLU A 31 8.43 -5.98 -13.43
C GLU A 31 7.35 -7.04 -13.21
N TYR A 32 7.72 -8.18 -12.59
CA TYR A 32 6.75 -9.19 -12.17
C TYR A 32 5.88 -8.68 -11.01
N GLU A 33 6.52 -8.14 -9.98
CA GLU A 33 5.82 -7.59 -8.80
C GLU A 33 4.87 -6.47 -9.21
N HIS A 34 5.33 -5.53 -10.05
CA HIS A 34 4.49 -4.48 -10.60
C HIS A 34 3.28 -5.02 -11.35
N ALA A 35 3.50 -5.95 -12.28
CA ALA A 35 2.41 -6.53 -13.05
C ALA A 35 1.45 -7.38 -12.20
N ALA A 36 1.93 -8.02 -11.13
CA ALA A 36 1.10 -8.75 -10.18
C ALA A 36 0.22 -7.80 -9.33
N GLU A 37 0.72 -6.61 -8.99
CA GLU A 37 -0.06 -5.54 -8.35
C GLU A 37 -1.13 -4.98 -9.28
N GLU A 38 -0.78 -4.64 -10.53
CA GLU A 38 -1.78 -4.23 -11.55
C GLU A 38 -2.87 -5.29 -11.77
N LEU A 39 -2.48 -6.57 -11.76
CA LEU A 39 -3.42 -7.69 -11.87
C LEU A 39 -4.40 -7.74 -10.69
N ALA A 40 -3.91 -7.50 -9.46
CA ALA A 40 -4.75 -7.43 -8.27
C ALA A 40 -5.72 -6.25 -8.33
N VAL A 41 -5.23 -5.04 -8.65
CA VAL A 41 -6.08 -3.84 -8.83
C VAL A 41 -7.14 -4.08 -9.90
N LYS A 42 -6.75 -4.56 -11.09
CA LYS A 42 -7.68 -4.87 -12.19
C LYS A 42 -8.76 -5.86 -11.78
N ARG A 43 -8.42 -6.87 -10.98
CA ARG A 43 -9.37 -7.87 -10.49
C ARG A 43 -10.33 -7.27 -9.48
N LEU A 44 -9.82 -6.52 -8.52
CA LEU A 44 -10.62 -5.92 -7.45
C LEU A 44 -11.55 -4.81 -7.96
N LEU A 45 -11.17 -4.12 -9.04
CA LEU A 45 -11.97 -3.05 -9.68
C LEU A 45 -12.76 -3.53 -10.90
N ARG A 46 -12.78 -4.83 -11.19
CA ARG A 46 -13.47 -5.34 -12.38
C ARG A 46 -14.94 -4.92 -12.44
N GLY A 47 -15.32 -4.29 -13.58
CA GLY A 47 -16.68 -3.80 -13.83
C GLY A 47 -17.07 -2.56 -13.03
N ARG A 48 -16.09 -1.87 -12.42
CA ARG A 48 -16.28 -0.62 -11.68
C ARG A 48 -15.60 0.53 -12.41
N HIS A 49 -16.18 1.70 -12.32
CA HIS A 49 -15.61 2.96 -12.76
C HIS A 49 -15.97 4.05 -11.73
N PHE A 50 -15.07 5.02 -11.52
CA PHE A 50 -15.14 6.02 -10.48
C PHE A 50 -14.97 7.41 -11.07
N LYS A 51 -15.54 8.44 -10.42
CA LYS A 51 -15.33 9.83 -10.82
C LYS A 51 -14.01 10.37 -10.27
N GLU A 52 -13.79 10.18 -8.97
CA GLU A 52 -12.62 10.69 -8.26
C GLU A 52 -11.91 9.54 -7.52
N ALA A 53 -10.64 9.30 -7.85
CA ALA A 53 -9.79 8.34 -7.17
C ALA A 53 -8.59 9.02 -6.52
N VAL A 54 -8.13 8.50 -5.38
CA VAL A 54 -6.91 8.97 -4.70
C VAL A 54 -5.95 7.80 -4.50
N ASP A 55 -4.72 7.95 -4.98
CA ASP A 55 -3.59 7.04 -4.74
C ASP A 55 -2.74 7.62 -3.61
N VAL A 56 -2.87 7.06 -2.40
CA VAL A 56 -2.25 7.57 -1.18
C VAL A 56 -0.88 6.94 -0.97
N GLY A 57 0.17 7.77 -0.90
CA GLY A 57 1.55 7.33 -0.81
C GLY A 57 2.00 6.66 -2.12
N GLY A 58 1.52 7.16 -3.27
CA GLY A 58 1.71 6.52 -4.58
C GLY A 58 3.13 6.69 -5.15
N GLY A 59 4.06 7.35 -4.42
CA GLY A 59 5.42 7.60 -4.85
C GLY A 59 5.45 8.44 -6.13
N TYR A 60 6.18 7.98 -7.15
CA TYR A 60 6.23 8.67 -8.44
C TYR A 60 5.02 8.42 -9.36
N GLY A 61 3.91 7.88 -8.83
CA GLY A 61 2.63 7.78 -9.55
C GLY A 61 2.48 6.54 -10.45
N ARG A 62 3.23 5.48 -10.20
CA ARG A 62 3.21 4.24 -10.96
C ARG A 62 1.82 3.60 -11.05
N LEU A 63 1.12 3.51 -9.93
CA LEU A 63 -0.26 3.00 -9.89
C LEU A 63 -1.29 4.11 -10.13
N SER A 64 -0.99 5.38 -9.85
CA SER A 64 -1.85 6.51 -10.24
C SER A 64 -2.11 6.51 -11.75
N LYS A 65 -1.06 6.33 -12.57
CA LYS A 65 -1.19 6.17 -14.03
C LYS A 65 -2.07 4.98 -14.41
N PHE A 66 -1.98 3.87 -13.67
CA PHE A 66 -2.81 2.69 -13.93
C PHE A 66 -4.27 2.91 -13.55
N LEU A 67 -4.54 3.69 -12.49
CA LEU A 67 -5.88 4.00 -12.02
C LEU A 67 -6.71 4.83 -13.02
N THR A 68 -6.09 5.56 -13.94
CA THR A 68 -6.82 6.31 -15.00
C THR A 68 -7.67 5.40 -15.90
N LYS A 69 -7.42 4.09 -15.89
CA LYS A 69 -8.27 3.09 -16.57
C LYS A 69 -9.58 2.81 -15.86
N PHE A 70 -9.73 3.28 -14.61
CA PHE A 70 -10.86 2.98 -13.72
C PHE A 70 -11.51 4.22 -13.13
N ALA A 71 -10.91 5.41 -13.32
CA ALA A 71 -11.42 6.66 -12.80
C ALA A 71 -11.25 7.80 -13.82
N ASP A 72 -12.18 8.75 -13.80
CA ASP A 72 -12.14 9.94 -14.66
C ASP A 72 -11.02 10.88 -14.23
N LYS A 73 -10.79 10.97 -12.92
CA LYS A 73 -9.76 11.79 -12.31
C LYS A 73 -9.05 11.04 -11.20
N VAL A 74 -7.75 11.18 -11.13
CA VAL A 74 -6.89 10.55 -10.11
C VAL A 74 -6.08 11.62 -9.41
N THR A 75 -6.06 11.62 -8.08
CA THR A 75 -5.12 12.42 -7.31
C THR A 75 -4.02 11.52 -6.76
N LEU A 76 -2.77 11.79 -7.11
CA LEU A 76 -1.59 11.26 -6.43
C LEU A 76 -1.37 12.08 -5.16
N ALA A 77 -1.64 11.50 -4.00
CA ALA A 77 -1.38 12.08 -2.68
C ALA A 77 -0.07 11.49 -2.12
N GLU A 78 1.00 12.28 -2.12
CA GLU A 78 2.34 11.81 -1.77
C GLU A 78 3.00 12.79 -0.78
N PRO A 79 3.57 12.32 0.36
CA PRO A 79 4.19 13.18 1.35
C PRO A 79 5.61 13.64 0.99
N SER A 80 6.28 13.00 0.02
CA SER A 80 7.64 13.36 -0.41
C SER A 80 7.61 14.30 -1.62
N GLN A 81 8.22 15.47 -1.46
CA GLN A 81 8.38 16.43 -2.57
C GLN A 81 9.26 15.86 -3.67
N GLN A 82 10.32 15.12 -3.31
CA GLN A 82 11.20 14.47 -4.27
C GLN A 82 10.44 13.47 -5.15
N GLN A 83 9.56 12.66 -4.56
CA GLN A 83 8.74 11.72 -5.32
C GLN A 83 7.77 12.44 -6.26
N LEU A 84 7.19 13.56 -5.84
CA LEU A 84 6.34 14.38 -6.71
C LEU A 84 7.12 15.02 -7.85
N ASP A 85 8.36 15.44 -7.64
CA ASP A 85 9.19 15.99 -8.71
C ASP A 85 9.55 14.93 -9.77
N ILE A 86 9.77 13.69 -9.35
CA ILE A 86 9.91 12.54 -10.25
C ILE A 86 8.57 12.25 -10.97
N ALA A 87 7.45 12.31 -10.22
CA ALA A 87 6.12 12.07 -10.76
C ALA A 87 5.74 13.06 -11.87
N LYS A 88 6.12 14.33 -11.77
CA LYS A 88 5.90 15.35 -12.82
C LYS A 88 6.48 14.90 -14.17
N ILE A 89 7.65 14.27 -14.15
CA ILE A 89 8.31 13.77 -15.36
C ILE A 89 7.62 12.48 -15.83
N TYR A 90 7.35 11.56 -14.91
CA TYR A 90 6.76 10.26 -15.24
C TYR A 90 5.32 10.36 -15.76
N LEU A 91 4.54 11.29 -15.23
CA LEU A 91 3.12 11.50 -15.53
C LEU A 91 2.87 12.62 -16.55
N LYS A 92 3.89 13.20 -17.17
CA LYS A 92 3.76 14.34 -18.10
C LYS A 92 2.72 14.17 -19.21
N ASP A 93 2.52 12.92 -19.66
CA ASP A 93 1.56 12.56 -20.70
C ASP A 93 0.28 11.92 -20.13
N THR A 94 -0.05 12.20 -18.86
CA THR A 94 -1.21 11.64 -18.15
C THR A 94 -1.94 12.76 -17.39
N PRO A 95 -2.63 13.67 -18.11
CA PRO A 95 -3.26 14.85 -17.52
C PRO A 95 -4.40 14.55 -16.55
N GLU A 96 -4.92 13.32 -16.55
CA GLU A 96 -5.96 12.85 -15.61
C GLU A 96 -5.42 12.69 -14.18
N VAL A 97 -4.08 12.73 -13.98
CA VAL A 97 -3.47 12.60 -12.65
C VAL A 97 -3.04 13.97 -12.13
N ASP A 98 -3.75 14.46 -11.12
CA ASP A 98 -3.35 15.61 -10.31
C ASP A 98 -2.37 15.15 -9.20
N GLN A 99 -1.41 16.00 -8.85
CA GLN A 99 -0.36 15.67 -7.88
C GLN A 99 -0.41 16.62 -6.69
N LYS A 100 -0.50 16.08 -5.47
CA LYS A 100 -0.64 16.87 -4.25
C LYS A 100 0.31 16.38 -3.16
N LEU A 101 1.02 17.32 -2.54
CA LEU A 101 1.85 17.08 -1.36
C LEU A 101 0.95 16.92 -0.13
N LEU A 102 0.60 15.66 0.21
CA LEU A 102 -0.37 15.32 1.25
C LEU A 102 0.13 14.16 2.12
N GLN A 103 -0.24 14.20 3.39
CA GLN A 103 -0.03 13.10 4.33
C GLN A 103 -1.28 12.19 4.34
N ALA A 104 -1.09 10.88 4.51
CA ALA A 104 -2.19 9.91 4.54
C ALA A 104 -3.20 10.16 5.68
N ALA A 105 -2.76 10.77 6.79
CA ALA A 105 -3.62 11.16 7.92
C ALA A 105 -4.29 12.53 7.75
N ASP A 106 -4.06 13.23 6.62
CA ASP A 106 -4.62 14.58 6.36
C ASP A 106 -4.67 14.84 4.85
N LEU A 107 -5.67 14.26 4.18
CA LEU A 107 -5.80 14.23 2.71
C LEU A 107 -6.37 15.51 2.08
N LYS A 108 -6.82 16.48 2.90
CA LYS A 108 -7.35 17.78 2.44
C LYS A 108 -8.51 17.72 1.43
N PHE A 109 -9.25 16.62 1.41
CA PHE A 109 -10.54 16.49 0.73
C PHE A 109 -11.68 16.78 1.71
N LYS A 110 -12.86 17.13 1.18
CA LYS A 110 -14.09 17.23 1.97
C LYS A 110 -14.57 15.83 2.37
N ASP A 111 -15.45 15.77 3.36
CA ASP A 111 -16.11 14.54 3.77
C ASP A 111 -16.92 13.96 2.59
N GLY A 112 -16.65 12.70 2.26
CA GLY A 112 -17.38 12.00 1.21
C GLY A 112 -17.11 12.49 -0.23
N GLU A 113 -15.99 13.16 -0.48
CA GLU A 113 -15.66 13.72 -1.80
C GLU A 113 -15.11 12.67 -2.78
N VAL A 114 -14.53 11.57 -2.27
CA VAL A 114 -13.76 10.59 -3.04
C VAL A 114 -14.52 9.28 -3.20
N ASP A 115 -14.52 8.69 -4.40
CA ASP A 115 -15.20 7.42 -4.68
C ASP A 115 -14.30 6.20 -4.50
N LEU A 116 -12.98 6.35 -4.77
CA LEU A 116 -11.98 5.30 -4.68
C LEU A 116 -10.72 5.81 -3.97
N VAL A 117 -10.27 5.09 -2.96
CA VAL A 117 -8.93 5.26 -2.39
C VAL A 117 -8.11 4.00 -2.63
N LEU A 118 -6.87 4.18 -3.10
CA LEU A 118 -5.85 3.13 -3.22
C LEU A 118 -4.72 3.42 -2.22
N VAL A 119 -4.30 2.39 -1.48
CA VAL A 119 -3.11 2.43 -0.59
C VAL A 119 -2.29 1.19 -0.86
N VAL A 120 -1.11 1.34 -1.42
CA VAL A 120 -0.22 0.22 -1.77
C VAL A 120 1.19 0.50 -1.28
N ARG A 121 1.74 -0.43 -0.49
CA ARG A 121 3.10 -0.34 0.05
C ARG A 121 3.32 0.88 0.97
N VAL A 122 2.30 1.27 1.72
CA VAL A 122 2.34 2.38 2.69
C VAL A 122 2.31 1.87 4.12
N LEU A 123 1.46 0.86 4.42
CA LEU A 123 1.23 0.40 5.79
C LEU A 123 2.50 -0.04 6.53
N HIS A 124 3.53 -0.47 5.82
CA HIS A 124 4.78 -0.85 6.47
C HIS A 124 5.52 0.34 7.13
N HIS A 125 5.14 1.57 6.81
CA HIS A 125 5.63 2.78 7.48
C HIS A 125 4.75 3.21 8.66
N LEU A 126 3.61 2.56 8.89
CA LEU A 126 2.59 2.92 9.86
C LEU A 126 2.44 1.82 10.93
N PRO A 127 3.16 1.88 12.06
CA PRO A 127 2.98 0.91 13.15
C PRO A 127 1.54 0.90 13.68
N ASP A 128 0.87 2.05 13.69
CA ASP A 128 -0.57 2.17 13.93
C ASP A 128 -1.23 2.95 12.79
N PRO A 129 -1.92 2.28 11.86
CA PRO A 129 -2.58 2.94 10.72
C PRO A 129 -4.00 3.47 11.05
N SER A 130 -4.41 3.51 12.32
CA SER A 130 -5.77 3.93 12.70
C SER A 130 -6.08 5.38 12.32
N PRO A 131 -5.17 6.35 12.47
CA PRO A 131 -5.41 7.73 12.00
C PRO A 131 -5.68 7.81 10.50
N GLU A 132 -4.87 7.10 9.69
CA GLU A 132 -4.99 7.08 8.24
C GLU A 132 -6.30 6.40 7.79
N PHE A 133 -6.69 5.30 8.45
CA PHE A 133 -7.96 4.62 8.15
C PHE A 133 -9.16 5.52 8.47
N ASN A 134 -9.12 6.28 9.56
CA ASN A 134 -10.17 7.24 9.90
C ASN A 134 -10.25 8.38 8.88
N GLU A 135 -9.11 8.90 8.43
CA GLU A 135 -9.06 9.95 7.40
C GLU A 135 -9.59 9.43 6.05
N ILE A 136 -9.19 8.22 5.65
CA ILE A 136 -9.72 7.57 4.44
C ILE A 136 -11.24 7.36 4.56
N ALA A 137 -11.72 6.93 5.74
CA ALA A 137 -13.16 6.80 5.98
C ALA A 137 -13.89 8.15 5.90
N ARG A 138 -13.27 9.24 6.34
CA ARG A 138 -13.84 10.59 6.26
C ARG A 138 -14.00 11.03 4.80
N VAL A 139 -12.95 10.92 4.00
CA VAL A 139 -12.94 11.44 2.62
C VAL A 139 -13.72 10.57 1.64
N LEU A 140 -13.88 9.28 1.89
CA LEU A 140 -14.66 8.39 1.02
C LEU A 140 -16.17 8.69 1.11
N ALA A 141 -16.81 8.70 -0.03
CA ALA A 141 -18.27 8.77 -0.16
C ALA A 141 -18.93 7.54 0.52
N PRO A 142 -20.18 7.65 0.98
CA PRO A 142 -20.95 6.49 1.42
C PRO A 142 -20.99 5.41 0.32
N GLY A 143 -20.60 4.18 0.66
CA GLY A 143 -20.46 3.10 -0.31
C GLY A 143 -19.23 3.18 -1.20
N GLY A 144 -18.36 4.16 -1.01
CA GLY A 144 -17.07 4.30 -1.70
C GLY A 144 -16.15 3.09 -1.46
N THR A 145 -15.23 2.91 -2.38
CA THR A 145 -14.32 1.75 -2.40
C THR A 145 -12.94 2.12 -1.86
N PHE A 146 -12.41 1.30 -0.97
CA PHE A 146 -11.03 1.37 -0.51
C PHE A 146 -10.27 0.11 -0.93
N LEU A 147 -9.20 0.27 -1.70
CA LEU A 147 -8.24 -0.79 -2.00
C LEU A 147 -7.00 -0.63 -1.13
N LEU A 148 -6.70 -1.65 -0.37
CA LEU A 148 -5.53 -1.69 0.53
C LEU A 148 -4.64 -2.87 0.20
N GLU A 149 -3.34 -2.62 0.05
CA GLU A 149 -2.29 -3.64 0.06
C GLU A 149 -1.37 -3.43 1.25
N PHE A 150 -0.97 -4.52 1.89
CA PHE A 150 0.00 -4.48 2.99
C PHE A 150 0.84 -5.74 3.11
N ALA A 151 2.05 -5.57 3.68
CA ALA A 151 2.98 -6.64 3.96
C ALA A 151 2.43 -7.55 5.08
N ASN A 152 2.36 -8.86 4.79
CA ASN A 152 1.73 -9.88 5.61
C ASN A 152 2.75 -10.62 6.47
N ASP A 153 2.76 -10.40 7.78
CA ASP A 153 3.61 -11.16 8.68
C ASP A 153 3.14 -12.61 8.85
N ALA A 154 1.84 -12.90 8.67
CA ALA A 154 1.27 -14.23 8.78
C ALA A 154 1.30 -15.04 7.48
N HIS A 155 2.22 -14.75 6.53
CA HIS A 155 2.36 -15.54 5.30
C HIS A 155 2.88 -16.95 5.57
N PHE A 156 2.70 -17.85 4.61
CA PHE A 156 2.96 -19.28 4.75
C PHE A 156 4.35 -19.61 5.34
N LEU A 157 5.43 -19.00 4.80
CA LEU A 157 6.79 -19.28 5.27
C LEU A 157 7.02 -18.81 6.72
N ASN A 158 6.46 -17.65 7.12
CA ASN A 158 6.57 -17.19 8.48
C ASN A 158 5.81 -18.10 9.46
N ARG A 159 4.64 -18.61 9.08
CA ARG A 159 3.93 -19.58 9.93
C ARG A 159 4.75 -20.84 10.18
N ILE A 160 5.42 -21.37 9.14
CA ILE A 160 6.34 -22.49 9.30
C ILE A 160 7.48 -22.12 10.24
N ARG A 161 8.14 -20.97 10.00
CA ARG A 161 9.26 -20.49 10.83
C ARG A 161 8.86 -20.35 12.30
N TYR A 162 7.74 -19.69 12.60
CA TYR A 162 7.25 -19.55 13.97
C TYR A 162 6.87 -20.90 14.58
N GLY A 163 6.19 -21.76 13.81
CA GLY A 163 5.78 -23.10 14.24
C GLY A 163 6.96 -24.01 14.61
N LEU A 164 8.04 -24.00 13.82
CA LEU A 164 9.28 -24.75 14.12
C LEU A 164 9.93 -24.32 15.45
N HIS A 165 9.66 -23.12 15.92
CA HIS A 165 10.11 -22.61 17.22
C HIS A 165 9.05 -22.70 18.32
N GLY A 166 7.94 -23.43 18.10
CA GLY A 166 6.84 -23.56 19.06
C GLY A 166 6.08 -22.24 19.30
N LYS A 167 6.20 -21.26 18.40
CA LYS A 167 5.60 -19.92 18.53
C LYS A 167 4.46 -19.71 17.52
N ARG A 168 3.57 -18.78 17.85
CA ARG A 168 2.55 -18.28 16.90
C ARG A 168 3.01 -16.95 16.32
N VAL A 169 2.58 -16.64 15.08
CA VAL A 169 2.80 -15.34 14.48
C VAL A 169 2.19 -14.25 15.36
N PRO A 170 2.94 -13.20 15.72
CA PRO A 170 2.45 -12.10 16.57
C PRO A 170 1.26 -11.39 15.93
N ARG A 171 0.36 -10.87 16.75
CA ARG A 171 -0.76 -10.02 16.30
C ARG A 171 -0.47 -8.53 16.43
N VAL A 172 0.74 -8.18 16.80
CA VAL A 172 1.26 -6.81 16.81
C VAL A 172 2.11 -6.57 15.58
N PRO A 173 2.29 -5.32 15.13
CA PRO A 173 3.23 -5.01 14.06
C PRO A 173 4.64 -5.48 14.41
N VAL A 174 5.31 -6.14 13.46
CA VAL A 174 6.66 -6.66 13.65
C VAL A 174 7.61 -5.78 12.86
N ASP A 175 8.49 -5.08 13.57
CA ASP A 175 9.56 -4.29 12.97
C ASP A 175 10.60 -5.23 12.34
N ILE A 176 10.86 -5.07 11.05
CA ILE A 176 11.81 -5.90 10.30
C ILE A 176 13.12 -5.19 9.97
N ARG A 177 13.30 -3.95 10.49
CA ARG A 177 14.56 -3.20 10.33
C ARG A 177 15.67 -3.88 11.11
N SER A 178 16.91 -3.74 10.62
CA SER A 178 18.10 -4.10 11.38
C SER A 178 18.35 -3.10 12.53
N GLU A 179 19.07 -3.50 13.56
CA GLU A 179 19.46 -2.60 14.66
C GLU A 179 20.17 -1.33 14.15
N ALA A 180 20.96 -1.43 13.07
CA ALA A 180 21.67 -0.31 12.47
C ALA A 180 20.73 0.75 11.85
N ASN A 181 19.49 0.35 11.50
CA ASN A 181 18.52 1.20 10.79
C ASN A 181 17.29 1.53 11.63
N LYS A 182 17.34 1.34 12.95
CA LYS A 182 16.20 1.62 13.84
C LYS A 182 15.79 3.09 13.90
N ASP A 183 16.70 3.98 13.57
CA ASP A 183 16.44 5.41 13.54
C ASP A 183 15.75 5.89 12.26
N ASP A 184 15.67 5.04 11.23
CA ASP A 184 14.97 5.32 9.98
C ASP A 184 13.45 5.26 10.17
N ILE A 185 12.70 5.62 9.12
CA ILE A 185 11.23 5.45 9.15
C ILE A 185 10.87 4.00 9.47
N PRO A 186 9.75 3.76 10.19
CA PRO A 186 9.31 2.42 10.51
C PRO A 186 9.21 1.52 9.28
N PHE A 187 9.57 0.24 9.44
CA PHE A 187 9.35 -0.77 8.43
C PHE A 187 8.79 -2.04 9.10
N VAL A 188 7.47 -2.12 9.16
CA VAL A 188 6.75 -3.16 9.91
C VAL A 188 5.93 -4.07 9.01
N ASN A 189 5.86 -5.34 9.36
CA ASN A 189 4.89 -6.26 8.80
C ASN A 189 3.66 -6.35 9.72
N HIS A 190 2.48 -6.48 9.13
CA HIS A 190 1.23 -6.54 9.86
C HIS A 190 0.60 -7.93 9.84
N HIS A 191 -0.09 -8.28 10.93
CA HIS A 191 -0.94 -9.47 10.97
C HIS A 191 -2.31 -9.15 10.34
N PRO A 192 -2.80 -9.90 9.32
CA PRO A 192 -4.03 -9.57 8.60
C PRO A 192 -5.26 -9.37 9.49
N LYS A 193 -5.44 -10.23 10.51
CA LYS A 193 -6.58 -10.10 11.43
C LYS A 193 -6.57 -8.79 12.22
N THR A 194 -5.38 -8.26 12.55
CA THR A 194 -5.24 -6.99 13.26
C THR A 194 -5.58 -5.81 12.35
N VAL A 195 -5.09 -5.83 11.10
CA VAL A 195 -5.42 -4.80 10.12
C VAL A 195 -6.93 -4.79 9.84
N ILE A 196 -7.53 -5.95 9.60
CA ILE A 196 -8.99 -6.07 9.34
C ILE A 196 -9.80 -5.54 10.54
N LYS A 197 -9.39 -5.85 11.77
CA LYS A 197 -10.07 -5.32 12.97
C LYS A 197 -10.05 -3.80 13.00
N LYS A 198 -8.89 -3.18 12.78
CA LYS A 198 -8.75 -1.70 12.74
C LYS A 198 -9.56 -1.06 11.61
N LEU A 199 -9.63 -1.70 10.45
CA LEU A 199 -10.48 -1.27 9.35
C LEU A 199 -11.97 -1.31 9.71
N GLN A 200 -12.41 -2.37 10.41
CA GLN A 200 -13.80 -2.48 10.90
C GLN A 200 -14.12 -1.40 11.94
N GLU A 201 -13.18 -1.10 12.83
CA GLU A 201 -13.29 0.00 13.82
C GLU A 201 -13.39 1.36 13.13
N ALA A 202 -12.74 1.56 11.98
CA ALA A 202 -12.84 2.77 11.16
C ALA A 202 -14.10 2.79 10.24
N GLY A 203 -15.01 1.81 10.33
CA GLY A 203 -16.27 1.78 9.57
C GLY A 203 -16.19 1.09 8.22
N PHE A 204 -15.16 0.29 7.95
CA PHE A 204 -15.03 -0.47 6.71
C PHE A 204 -15.55 -1.90 6.81
N GLU A 205 -16.04 -2.42 5.68
CA GLU A 205 -16.39 -3.82 5.49
C GLU A 205 -15.53 -4.43 4.37
N VAL A 206 -14.99 -5.64 4.61
CA VAL A 206 -14.18 -6.35 3.62
C VAL A 206 -15.11 -7.05 2.62
N GLU A 207 -15.06 -6.66 1.34
CA GLU A 207 -15.83 -7.29 0.26
C GLU A 207 -15.04 -8.38 -0.48
N ALA A 208 -13.72 -8.21 -0.59
CA ALA A 208 -12.86 -9.19 -1.28
C ALA A 208 -11.44 -9.16 -0.70
N THR A 209 -10.80 -10.32 -0.77
CA THR A 209 -9.41 -10.51 -0.36
C THR A 209 -8.63 -11.23 -1.46
N LEU A 210 -7.37 -10.83 -1.70
CA LEU A 210 -6.43 -11.55 -2.55
C LEU A 210 -5.10 -11.79 -1.82
N SER A 211 -4.44 -12.88 -2.17
CA SER A 211 -3.06 -13.16 -1.76
C SER A 211 -2.12 -12.64 -2.85
N GLY A 212 -1.22 -11.74 -2.52
CA GLY A 212 -0.35 -11.09 -3.50
C GLY A 212 1.09 -11.56 -3.47
N SER A 213 1.78 -11.38 -4.60
CA SER A 213 3.22 -11.66 -4.76
C SER A 213 3.61 -13.11 -4.40
N ASN A 214 2.75 -14.08 -4.71
CA ASN A 214 2.92 -15.49 -4.30
C ASN A 214 4.18 -16.14 -4.90
N LEU A 215 4.60 -15.71 -6.10
CA LEU A 215 5.70 -16.31 -6.88
C LEU A 215 6.91 -15.37 -7.06
N ARG A 216 7.24 -14.55 -6.07
CA ARG A 216 8.34 -13.57 -6.17
C ARG A 216 9.77 -14.14 -6.08
N SER A 217 9.93 -15.48 -6.09
CA SER A 217 11.25 -16.11 -6.04
C SER A 217 12.14 -15.71 -7.24
N PRO A 218 13.36 -15.18 -7.02
CA PRO A 218 14.27 -14.85 -8.13
C PRO A 218 14.62 -16.05 -9.02
N LYS A 219 14.70 -17.25 -8.43
CA LYS A 219 14.97 -18.49 -9.17
C LYS A 219 13.81 -18.82 -10.11
N LEU A 220 12.56 -18.73 -9.63
CA LEU A 220 11.37 -18.96 -10.46
C LEU A 220 11.24 -17.91 -11.58
N LYS A 221 11.51 -16.64 -11.29
CA LYS A 221 11.46 -15.57 -12.29
C LYS A 221 12.46 -15.81 -13.43
N ARG A 222 13.69 -16.27 -13.10
CA ARG A 222 14.70 -16.60 -14.11
C ARG A 222 14.35 -17.84 -14.93
N ALA A 223 13.78 -18.88 -14.30
CA ALA A 223 13.46 -20.14 -14.95
C ALA A 223 12.25 -20.06 -15.88
N LEU A 224 11.19 -19.37 -15.47
CA LEU A 224 9.89 -19.40 -16.16
C LEU A 224 9.58 -18.09 -16.92
N GLY A 225 10.26 -16.99 -16.58
CA GLY A 225 9.95 -15.68 -17.13
C GLY A 225 8.62 -15.09 -16.61
N LYS A 226 8.36 -13.83 -16.99
CA LYS A 226 7.26 -13.02 -16.44
C LYS A 226 5.88 -13.55 -16.82
N LYS A 227 5.64 -13.88 -18.10
CA LYS A 227 4.28 -14.21 -18.60
C LYS A 227 3.68 -15.47 -17.96
N PRO A 228 4.36 -16.64 -17.92
CA PRO A 228 3.85 -17.84 -17.26
C PRO A 228 3.61 -17.62 -15.76
N LEU A 229 4.53 -16.92 -15.08
CA LEU A 229 4.37 -16.61 -13.64
C LEU A 229 3.13 -15.77 -13.37
N LEU A 230 2.84 -14.76 -14.20
CA LEU A 230 1.62 -13.94 -14.06
C LEU A 230 0.34 -14.76 -14.32
N ALA A 231 0.38 -15.71 -15.26
CA ALA A 231 -0.76 -16.60 -15.49
C ALA A 231 -1.06 -17.45 -14.24
N VAL A 232 -0.03 -18.00 -13.61
CA VAL A 232 -0.17 -18.74 -12.34
C VAL A 232 -0.58 -17.82 -11.20
N GLU A 233 0.05 -16.63 -11.04
CA GLU A 233 -0.29 -15.64 -10.03
C GLU A 233 -1.77 -15.25 -10.13
N LYS A 234 -2.27 -15.06 -11.34
CA LYS A 234 -3.69 -14.79 -11.60
C LYS A 234 -4.64 -15.82 -11.00
N LEU A 235 -4.27 -17.09 -11.00
CA LEU A 235 -5.05 -18.18 -10.36
C LEU A 235 -4.83 -18.20 -8.84
N MET A 236 -3.59 -18.03 -8.41
CA MET A 236 -3.21 -18.14 -7.00
C MET A 236 -3.78 -17.00 -6.15
N GLN A 237 -3.88 -15.79 -6.67
CA GLN A 237 -4.36 -14.63 -5.91
C GLN A 237 -5.68 -14.88 -5.16
N PRO A 238 -6.79 -15.33 -5.81
CA PRO A 238 -8.02 -15.60 -5.11
C PRO A 238 -8.01 -16.95 -4.37
N LEU A 239 -7.36 -17.99 -4.90
CA LEU A 239 -7.37 -19.32 -4.31
C LEU A 239 -6.63 -19.36 -2.96
N LEU A 240 -5.57 -18.59 -2.82
CA LEU A 240 -4.75 -18.55 -1.61
C LEU A 240 -5.14 -17.43 -0.63
N ALA A 241 -6.13 -16.60 -1.01
CA ALA A 241 -6.61 -15.50 -0.19
C ALA A 241 -7.17 -15.94 1.18
N PRO A 242 -8.00 -17.03 1.28
CA PRO A 242 -8.60 -17.42 2.57
C PRO A 242 -7.57 -17.77 3.64
N ILE A 243 -6.39 -18.20 3.22
CA ILE A 243 -5.32 -18.58 4.13
C ILE A 243 -4.22 -17.52 4.26
N TYR A 244 -4.35 -16.35 3.61
CA TYR A 244 -3.31 -15.30 3.60
C TYR A 244 -1.91 -15.85 3.27
N PHE A 245 -1.82 -16.65 2.21
CA PHE A 245 -0.63 -17.43 1.89
C PHE A 245 0.58 -16.57 1.55
N GLY A 246 0.40 -15.59 0.68
CA GLY A 246 1.46 -14.75 0.13
C GLY A 246 1.98 -13.69 1.11
N PRO A 247 3.14 -13.13 0.79
CA PRO A 247 3.78 -12.08 1.60
C PRO A 247 3.04 -10.74 1.55
N SER A 248 2.03 -10.59 0.72
CA SER A 248 1.19 -9.40 0.61
C SER A 248 -0.29 -9.78 0.62
N VAL A 249 -1.10 -8.99 1.29
CA VAL A 249 -2.56 -9.12 1.31
C VAL A 249 -3.17 -7.91 0.64
N TRP A 250 -4.13 -8.17 -0.27
CA TRP A 250 -4.96 -7.17 -0.90
C TRP A 250 -6.38 -7.26 -0.38
N LEU A 251 -6.94 -6.14 -0.01
CA LEU A 251 -8.33 -6.02 0.42
C LEU A 251 -9.06 -5.03 -0.47
N ARG A 252 -10.28 -5.39 -0.90
CA ARG A 252 -11.28 -4.42 -1.32
C ARG A 252 -12.26 -4.24 -0.17
N LEU A 253 -12.43 -2.99 0.22
CA LEU A 253 -13.27 -2.58 1.32
C LEU A 253 -14.32 -1.60 0.83
N LYS A 254 -15.47 -1.61 1.49
CA LYS A 254 -16.56 -0.66 1.31
C LYS A 254 -16.74 0.14 2.58
N LYS A 255 -16.93 1.46 2.46
CA LYS A 255 -17.36 2.31 3.56
C LYS A 255 -18.83 2.01 3.88
N ARG A 256 -19.13 1.74 5.15
CA ARG A 256 -20.48 1.57 5.66
C ARG A 256 -21.27 2.88 5.71
#